data_86b133262bc715beea596764f61e3fd9
#
_entry.id   86b133262bc715beea596764f61e3fd9
#
_cell.length_a   1.000
_cell.length_b   1.000
_cell.length_c   1.000
_cell.angle_alpha   90.00
_cell.angle_beta   90.00
_cell.angle_gamma   90.00
#
_symmetry.space_group_name_H-M   'P 1'
#
loop_
_entity.id
_entity.type
_entity.pdbx_description
1 polymer ?
#
loop_
_entity_poly.entity_id
_entity_poly.type
_entity_poly.pdbx_seq_one_letter_code
_entity_poly.pdbx_strand_id
1 'polypeptide(L)'
;MRRLRILIWHIHGSYLNTLARIEHDWYLPVKPGRPEGYGGRGPTFDLPDYVREVPVELVRDLDLDLVIYQTPKNYFEDGPAILSPTQRRCPAIYLEHNTPRPDPVATRHPLDDPNILLVHVTHYNRLMWDNGRTPTTVIEHSVGLDPGIRYSGELACGITVINAMRRRPRITGYDLFNTAARSVPLVAAGMDTDAPDFGARGLGDIPYRDLHRRVAAYRFLFSPIRYTSLPLAVIEAMTIGMPVVALATTELPSVIEDGVTGYLSNDLDTLLARMRGLLDDPGAARRLGDNARRVAQERFGLDRFRRDWNAAFAAVGAGPRGLAYASPPPGPAPESHPAPPQEAH
;
A
#
# COMPACT_ATOMS: atom_id res chain seq x y z
N MET A 1 -24.61 -8.40 -6.38
CA MET A 1 -24.08 -7.53 -7.46
C MET A 1 -23.62 -8.43 -8.60
N ARG A 2 -23.82 -8.06 -9.89
CA ARG A 2 -23.25 -8.82 -11.02
C ARG A 2 -21.73 -8.81 -10.92
N ARG A 3 -21.08 -9.93 -11.24
CA ARG A 3 -19.61 -9.96 -11.36
C ARG A 3 -19.18 -9.06 -12.51
N LEU A 4 -18.23 -8.21 -12.27
CA LEU A 4 -17.59 -7.36 -13.26
C LEU A 4 -16.39 -8.09 -13.87
N ARG A 5 -16.12 -7.81 -15.13
CA ARG A 5 -14.95 -8.29 -15.88
C ARG A 5 -13.91 -7.19 -15.89
N ILE A 6 -12.88 -7.35 -15.07
CA ILE A 6 -11.92 -6.30 -14.73
C ILE A 6 -10.53 -6.67 -15.22
N LEU A 7 -9.92 -5.82 -16.03
CA LEU A 7 -8.51 -5.95 -16.39
C LEU A 7 -7.65 -5.15 -15.41
N ILE A 8 -6.59 -5.77 -14.87
CA ILE A 8 -5.61 -5.14 -13.99
C ILE A 8 -4.22 -5.74 -14.21
N TRP A 9 -3.17 -4.93 -14.16
CA TRP A 9 -1.77 -5.42 -14.22
C TRP A 9 -1.30 -5.87 -12.84
N HIS A 10 -0.41 -6.88 -12.80
CA HIS A 10 0.21 -7.33 -11.56
C HIS A 10 1.40 -6.43 -11.20
N ILE A 11 1.14 -5.35 -10.45
CA ILE A 11 2.18 -4.40 -10.01
C ILE A 11 2.50 -4.59 -8.52
N HIS A 12 1.51 -4.53 -7.65
CA HIS A 12 1.65 -4.66 -6.20
C HIS A 12 0.98 -5.95 -5.70
N GLY A 13 1.76 -7.03 -5.62
CA GLY A 13 1.22 -8.37 -5.36
C GLY A 13 0.41 -8.50 -4.08
N SER A 14 0.87 -7.95 -2.95
CA SER A 14 0.12 -8.00 -1.68
C SER A 14 -1.22 -7.25 -1.76
N TYR A 15 -1.24 -6.10 -2.45
CA TYR A 15 -2.49 -5.36 -2.66
C TYR A 15 -3.43 -6.12 -3.61
N LEU A 16 -2.90 -6.63 -4.72
CA LEU A 16 -3.67 -7.44 -5.67
C LEU A 16 -4.27 -8.68 -5.00
N ASN A 17 -3.51 -9.37 -4.15
CA ASN A 17 -3.99 -10.51 -3.38
C ASN A 17 -5.21 -10.15 -2.51
N THR A 18 -5.24 -8.95 -1.92
CA THR A 18 -6.37 -8.48 -1.12
C THR A 18 -7.53 -8.01 -2.00
N LEU A 19 -7.25 -7.23 -3.06
CA LEU A 19 -8.24 -6.73 -3.99
C LEU A 19 -8.97 -7.87 -4.71
N ALA A 20 -8.23 -8.89 -5.12
CA ALA A 20 -8.77 -10.07 -5.79
C ALA A 20 -9.70 -10.94 -4.92
N ARG A 21 -9.79 -10.68 -3.60
CA ARG A 21 -10.80 -11.31 -2.73
C ARG A 21 -12.21 -10.72 -2.88
N ILE A 22 -12.35 -9.63 -3.65
CA ILE A 22 -13.64 -9.12 -4.09
C ILE A 22 -14.04 -9.97 -5.31
N GLU A 23 -15.16 -10.67 -5.20
CA GLU A 23 -15.60 -11.67 -6.18
C GLU A 23 -16.05 -11.05 -7.51
N HIS A 24 -15.06 -10.73 -8.37
CA HIS A 24 -15.21 -10.33 -9.75
C HIS A 24 -14.41 -11.24 -10.67
N ASP A 25 -14.63 -11.18 -11.97
CA ASP A 25 -13.79 -11.87 -12.96
C ASP A 25 -12.58 -10.98 -13.26
N TRP A 26 -11.44 -11.30 -12.65
CA TRP A 26 -10.19 -10.55 -12.79
C TRP A 26 -9.35 -11.12 -13.92
N TYR A 27 -8.87 -10.27 -14.80
CA TYR A 27 -7.98 -10.62 -15.90
C TYR A 27 -6.61 -9.97 -15.69
N LEU A 28 -5.58 -10.80 -15.63
CA LEU A 28 -4.18 -10.39 -15.49
C LEU A 28 -3.46 -10.61 -16.82
N PRO A 29 -3.05 -9.56 -17.55
CA PRO A 29 -2.33 -9.73 -18.79
C PRO A 29 -0.97 -10.36 -18.56
N VAL A 30 -0.57 -11.29 -19.42
CA VAL A 30 0.74 -11.97 -19.36
C VAL A 30 1.47 -11.86 -20.70
N LYS A 31 2.80 -11.75 -20.64
CA LYS A 31 3.74 -11.78 -21.78
C LYS A 31 4.75 -12.90 -21.62
N PRO A 32 5.33 -13.40 -22.73
CA PRO A 32 6.51 -14.27 -22.65
C PRO A 32 7.61 -13.63 -21.78
N GLY A 33 8.29 -14.42 -20.95
CA GLY A 33 9.29 -13.93 -20.02
C GLY A 33 8.76 -13.19 -18.80
N ARG A 34 7.46 -12.96 -18.68
CA ARG A 34 6.77 -12.35 -17.53
C ARG A 34 7.44 -11.06 -17.01
N PRO A 35 7.67 -10.04 -17.87
CA PRO A 35 8.27 -8.79 -17.44
C PRO A 35 7.37 -8.06 -16.42
N GLU A 36 7.90 -7.01 -15.79
CA GLU A 36 7.18 -6.21 -14.81
C GLU A 36 5.79 -5.79 -15.33
N GLY A 37 4.77 -5.98 -14.50
CA GLY A 37 3.35 -5.76 -14.82
C GLY A 37 2.68 -6.93 -15.55
N TYR A 38 3.43 -7.87 -16.11
CA TYR A 38 2.91 -9.01 -16.86
C TYR A 38 3.22 -10.37 -16.22
N GLY A 39 3.45 -10.36 -14.91
CA GLY A 39 3.75 -11.55 -14.11
C GLY A 39 2.57 -12.52 -13.92
N GLY A 40 1.36 -12.12 -14.32
CA GLY A 40 0.16 -12.92 -14.13
C GLY A 40 -0.15 -13.16 -12.64
N ARG A 41 -0.53 -14.39 -12.28
CA ARG A 41 -0.83 -14.75 -10.89
C ARG A 41 0.41 -14.74 -9.99
N GLY A 42 1.59 -14.99 -10.57
CA GLY A 42 2.84 -15.15 -9.82
C GLY A 42 2.82 -16.36 -8.85
N PRO A 43 3.95 -16.70 -8.23
CA PRO A 43 4.05 -17.84 -7.32
C PRO A 43 3.82 -17.49 -5.84
N THR A 44 3.73 -16.20 -5.49
CA THR A 44 3.78 -15.74 -4.09
C THR A 44 2.44 -15.89 -3.36
N PHE A 45 1.33 -15.69 -4.10
CA PHE A 45 -0.01 -15.65 -3.53
C PHE A 45 -0.92 -16.72 -4.15
N ASP A 46 -1.74 -17.34 -3.30
CA ASP A 46 -2.79 -18.26 -3.75
C ASP A 46 -4.04 -17.43 -4.13
N LEU A 47 -4.08 -16.99 -5.39
CA LEU A 47 -5.19 -16.20 -5.91
C LEU A 47 -6.37 -17.12 -6.28
N PRO A 48 -7.63 -16.69 -6.07
CA PRO A 48 -8.83 -17.44 -6.44
C PRO A 48 -8.90 -17.79 -7.94
N ASP A 49 -9.67 -18.82 -8.32
CA ASP A 49 -9.80 -19.28 -9.71
C ASP A 49 -10.45 -18.27 -10.66
N TYR A 50 -11.24 -17.34 -10.14
CA TYR A 50 -11.81 -16.24 -10.92
C TYR A 50 -10.79 -15.13 -11.25
N VAL A 51 -9.54 -15.26 -10.80
CA VAL A 51 -8.40 -14.45 -11.23
C VAL A 51 -7.65 -15.20 -12.33
N ARG A 52 -7.80 -14.77 -13.58
CA ARG A 52 -7.33 -15.49 -14.75
C ARG A 52 -6.18 -14.76 -15.43
N GLU A 53 -5.18 -15.52 -15.86
CA GLU A 53 -4.13 -15.01 -16.75
C GLU A 53 -4.67 -14.96 -18.19
N VAL A 54 -4.33 -13.90 -18.89
CA VAL A 54 -4.71 -13.72 -20.30
C VAL A 54 -3.48 -13.29 -21.11
N PRO A 55 -3.07 -14.06 -22.13
CA PRO A 55 -2.06 -13.60 -23.07
C PRO A 55 -2.43 -12.25 -23.68
N VAL A 56 -1.46 -11.34 -23.80
CA VAL A 56 -1.75 -9.95 -24.26
C VAL A 56 -2.40 -9.89 -25.63
N GLU A 57 -2.15 -10.88 -26.48
CA GLU A 57 -2.74 -11.02 -27.82
C GLU A 57 -4.26 -11.23 -27.78
N LEU A 58 -4.75 -11.88 -26.69
CA LEU A 58 -6.17 -12.20 -26.50
C LEU A 58 -6.91 -11.16 -25.67
N VAL A 59 -6.23 -10.16 -25.11
CA VAL A 59 -6.87 -9.11 -24.29
C VAL A 59 -7.92 -8.35 -25.11
N ARG A 60 -7.65 -8.11 -26.39
CA ARG A 60 -8.56 -7.35 -27.28
C ARG A 60 -9.90 -8.05 -27.52
N ASP A 61 -9.95 -9.36 -27.32
CA ASP A 61 -11.15 -10.19 -27.53
C ASP A 61 -12.02 -10.27 -26.25
N LEU A 62 -11.53 -9.76 -25.13
CA LEU A 62 -12.29 -9.74 -23.89
C LEU A 62 -13.39 -8.67 -23.95
N ASP A 63 -14.54 -9.04 -23.42
CA ASP A 63 -15.61 -8.07 -23.13
C ASP A 63 -15.39 -7.55 -21.70
N LEU A 64 -14.80 -6.35 -21.56
CA LEU A 64 -14.43 -5.75 -20.28
C LEU A 64 -15.49 -4.78 -19.77
N ASP A 65 -15.73 -4.77 -18.47
CA ASP A 65 -16.56 -3.78 -17.77
C ASP A 65 -15.74 -2.65 -17.16
N LEU A 66 -14.45 -2.90 -16.85
CA LEU A 66 -13.58 -1.95 -16.16
C LEU A 66 -12.10 -2.25 -16.42
N VAL A 67 -11.29 -1.20 -16.47
CA VAL A 67 -9.82 -1.28 -16.50
C VAL A 67 -9.24 -0.56 -15.28
N ILE A 68 -8.29 -1.20 -14.58
CA ILE A 68 -7.56 -0.58 -13.45
C ILE A 68 -6.10 -0.43 -13.82
N TYR A 69 -5.64 0.80 -13.89
CA TYR A 69 -4.24 1.18 -14.08
C TYR A 69 -3.58 1.42 -12.73
N GLN A 70 -2.26 1.16 -12.61
CA GLN A 70 -1.51 1.31 -11.36
C GLN A 70 -0.17 2.03 -11.54
N THR A 71 0.23 2.31 -12.78
CA THR A 71 1.47 3.03 -13.09
C THR A 71 1.25 3.92 -14.31
N PRO A 72 2.07 4.99 -14.47
CA PRO A 72 2.06 5.78 -15.71
C PRO A 72 2.27 4.92 -16.95
N LYS A 73 3.18 3.94 -16.87
CA LYS A 73 3.43 2.99 -17.95
C LYS A 73 2.17 2.20 -18.33
N ASN A 74 1.41 1.70 -17.35
CA ASN A 74 0.17 0.98 -17.66
C ASN A 74 -0.83 1.88 -18.38
N TYR A 75 -0.93 3.15 -17.98
CA TYR A 75 -1.89 4.07 -18.57
C TYR A 75 -1.47 4.60 -19.95
N PHE A 76 -0.22 5.10 -20.09
CA PHE A 76 0.24 5.77 -21.30
C PHE A 76 0.77 4.83 -22.37
N GLU A 77 1.28 3.66 -22.00
CA GLU A 77 1.95 2.74 -22.93
C GLU A 77 1.23 1.39 -23.05
N ASP A 78 1.10 0.66 -21.92
CA ASP A 78 0.61 -0.72 -21.94
C ASP A 78 -0.87 -0.80 -22.36
N GLY A 79 -1.72 0.07 -21.80
CA GLY A 79 -3.15 0.14 -22.15
C GLY A 79 -3.38 0.40 -23.63
N PRO A 80 -2.82 1.49 -24.20
CA PRO A 80 -2.91 1.73 -25.65
C PRO A 80 -2.39 0.57 -26.51
N ALA A 81 -1.38 -0.16 -26.08
CA ALA A 81 -0.77 -1.26 -26.83
C ALA A 81 -1.64 -2.52 -26.86
N ILE A 82 -2.33 -2.87 -25.74
CA ILE A 82 -3.04 -4.15 -25.64
C ILE A 82 -4.57 -4.04 -25.72
N LEU A 83 -5.15 -2.85 -25.46
CA LEU A 83 -6.60 -2.64 -25.48
C LEU A 83 -7.10 -2.26 -26.87
N SER A 84 -8.28 -2.77 -27.25
CA SER A 84 -9.00 -2.32 -28.44
C SER A 84 -9.53 -0.88 -28.26
N PRO A 85 -9.91 -0.17 -29.35
CA PRO A 85 -10.52 1.15 -29.26
C PRO A 85 -11.80 1.18 -28.42
N THR A 86 -12.56 0.10 -28.39
CA THR A 86 -13.77 -0.03 -27.55
C THR A 86 -13.41 -0.18 -26.08
N GLN A 87 -12.45 -1.03 -25.77
CA GLN A 87 -11.99 -1.25 -24.39
C GLN A 87 -11.34 -0.01 -23.78
N ARG A 88 -10.68 0.83 -24.58
CA ARG A 88 -10.13 2.12 -24.12
C ARG A 88 -11.20 3.15 -23.72
N ARG A 89 -12.47 2.91 -24.06
CA ARG A 89 -13.63 3.71 -23.64
C ARG A 89 -14.39 3.09 -22.47
N CYS A 90 -13.96 1.93 -21.98
CA CYS A 90 -14.54 1.35 -20.78
C CYS A 90 -14.30 2.27 -19.56
N PRO A 91 -15.18 2.21 -18.56
CA PRO A 91 -14.89 2.79 -17.26
C PRO A 91 -13.48 2.45 -16.79
N ALA A 92 -12.78 3.41 -16.21
CA ALA A 92 -11.40 3.21 -15.79
C ALA A 92 -11.14 3.83 -14.40
N ILE A 93 -10.26 3.16 -13.66
CA ILE A 93 -9.73 3.63 -12.38
C ILE A 93 -8.20 3.64 -12.49
N TYR A 94 -7.58 4.69 -11.94
CA TYR A 94 -6.16 4.69 -11.68
C TYR A 94 -5.93 4.55 -10.18
N LEU A 95 -5.21 3.51 -9.77
CA LEU A 95 -4.91 3.22 -8.37
C LEU A 95 -3.48 3.67 -8.05
N GLU A 96 -3.34 4.70 -7.22
CA GLU A 96 -2.05 5.27 -6.84
C GLU A 96 -1.62 4.77 -5.45
N HIS A 97 -0.53 4.03 -5.44
CA HIS A 97 0.06 3.46 -4.23
C HIS A 97 1.14 4.33 -3.61
N ASN A 98 1.76 5.21 -4.40
CA ASN A 98 2.99 5.87 -4.03
C ASN A 98 2.74 7.31 -3.55
N THR A 99 3.62 7.78 -2.67
CA THR A 99 3.78 9.20 -2.38
C THR A 99 4.41 9.93 -3.57
N PRO A 100 4.15 11.26 -3.74
CA PRO A 100 4.75 12.05 -4.82
C PRO A 100 6.28 11.99 -4.82
N ARG A 101 6.86 11.94 -6.01
CA ARG A 101 8.32 11.99 -6.25
C ARG A 101 8.60 12.66 -7.59
N PRO A 102 9.73 13.37 -7.74
CA PRO A 102 10.84 13.51 -6.79
C PRO A 102 10.56 14.46 -5.62
N ASP A 103 9.65 15.44 -5.79
CA ASP A 103 9.32 16.42 -4.75
C ASP A 103 8.04 16.01 -4.01
N PRO A 104 8.06 15.97 -2.66
CA PRO A 104 6.89 15.60 -1.86
C PRO A 104 5.67 16.52 -2.00
N VAL A 105 5.87 17.79 -2.37
CA VAL A 105 4.83 18.83 -2.35
C VAL A 105 4.52 19.37 -3.74
N ALA A 106 5.55 19.55 -4.59
CA ALA A 106 5.41 20.18 -5.90
C ALA A 106 5.21 19.20 -7.07
N THR A 107 5.16 17.90 -6.80
CA THR A 107 4.98 16.91 -7.87
C THR A 107 3.51 16.80 -8.29
N ARG A 108 3.26 17.12 -9.56
CA ARG A 108 1.96 16.88 -10.19
C ARG A 108 1.81 15.40 -10.56
N HIS A 109 0.63 14.86 -10.32
CA HIS A 109 0.29 13.50 -10.75
C HIS A 109 0.32 13.41 -12.28
N PRO A 110 0.92 12.35 -12.86
CA PRO A 110 1.01 12.22 -14.31
C PRO A 110 -0.35 12.07 -15.00
N LEU A 111 -1.35 11.58 -14.28
CA LEU A 111 -2.73 11.53 -14.77
C LEU A 111 -3.40 12.88 -14.56
N ASP A 112 -3.92 13.48 -15.64
CA ASP A 112 -4.75 14.70 -15.64
C ASP A 112 -5.97 14.46 -16.56
N ASP A 113 -6.83 13.53 -16.17
CA ASP A 113 -8.00 13.13 -16.95
C ASP A 113 -9.28 13.18 -16.10
N PRO A 114 -10.24 14.07 -16.41
CA PRO A 114 -11.48 14.20 -15.64
C PRO A 114 -12.44 13.01 -15.79
N ASN A 115 -12.17 12.08 -16.71
CA ASN A 115 -13.03 10.92 -16.97
C ASN A 115 -12.56 9.64 -16.23
N ILE A 116 -11.46 9.71 -15.50
CA ILE A 116 -10.88 8.58 -14.75
C ILE A 116 -10.92 8.90 -13.27
N LEU A 117 -11.36 7.93 -12.46
CA LEU A 117 -11.29 8.05 -11.00
C LEU A 117 -9.89 7.67 -10.52
N LEU A 118 -9.20 8.61 -9.86
CA LEU A 118 -7.93 8.38 -9.20
C LEU A 118 -8.18 7.94 -7.75
N VAL A 119 -7.86 6.70 -7.45
CA VAL A 119 -7.98 6.13 -6.12
C VAL A 119 -6.63 6.18 -5.42
N HIS A 120 -6.54 6.97 -4.35
CA HIS A 120 -5.39 6.96 -3.45
C HIS A 120 -5.57 5.95 -2.33
N VAL A 121 -4.50 5.31 -1.90
CA VAL A 121 -4.52 4.31 -0.81
C VAL A 121 -4.46 4.93 0.58
N THR A 122 -4.19 6.24 0.70
CA THR A 122 -4.16 6.99 1.95
C THR A 122 -4.64 8.43 1.76
N HIS A 123 -5.12 9.04 2.85
CA HIS A 123 -5.45 10.47 2.86
C HIS A 123 -4.22 11.34 2.66
N TYR A 124 -3.06 10.92 3.21
CA TYR A 124 -1.78 11.58 3.00
C TYR A 124 -1.42 11.66 1.50
N ASN A 125 -1.51 10.55 0.76
CA ASN A 125 -1.21 10.55 -0.68
C ASN A 125 -2.13 11.52 -1.43
N ARG A 126 -3.45 11.46 -1.16
CA ARG A 126 -4.41 12.37 -1.80
C ARG A 126 -4.10 13.84 -1.53
N LEU A 127 -3.66 14.18 -0.29
CA LEU A 127 -3.28 15.54 0.10
C LEU A 127 -2.00 16.01 -0.62
N MET A 128 -1.02 15.13 -0.75
CA MET A 128 0.33 15.49 -1.19
C MET A 128 0.49 15.54 -2.72
N TRP A 129 -0.30 14.77 -3.47
CA TRP A 129 -0.29 14.86 -4.92
C TRP A 129 -1.03 16.10 -5.42
N ASP A 130 -0.45 16.87 -6.36
CA ASP A 130 -1.23 17.76 -7.22
C ASP A 130 -1.99 16.89 -8.23
N ASN A 131 -3.26 16.64 -7.94
CA ASN A 131 -4.11 15.73 -8.71
C ASN A 131 -4.69 16.37 -9.99
N GLY A 132 -4.37 17.64 -10.28
CA GLY A 132 -4.90 18.35 -11.45
C GLY A 132 -6.43 18.31 -11.50
N ARG A 133 -6.98 17.95 -12.66
CA ARG A 133 -8.43 17.86 -12.90
C ARG A 133 -9.03 16.49 -12.62
N THR A 134 -8.21 15.52 -12.27
CA THR A 134 -8.64 14.14 -12.07
C THR A 134 -9.47 14.00 -10.80
N PRO A 135 -10.72 13.49 -10.85
CA PRO A 135 -11.50 13.25 -9.65
C PRO A 135 -10.84 12.20 -8.76
N THR A 136 -10.80 12.45 -7.46
CA THR A 136 -10.08 11.61 -6.51
C THR A 136 -10.97 11.02 -5.43
N THR A 137 -10.62 9.83 -4.98
CA THR A 137 -11.15 9.24 -3.73
C THR A 137 -10.04 8.55 -2.95
N VAL A 138 -10.31 8.18 -1.71
CA VAL A 138 -9.40 7.36 -0.90
C VAL A 138 -10.07 6.04 -0.59
N ILE A 139 -9.37 4.94 -0.87
CA ILE A 139 -9.73 3.61 -0.42
C ILE A 139 -8.54 3.07 0.38
N GLU A 140 -8.65 3.14 1.68
CA GLU A 140 -7.57 2.69 2.56
C GLU A 140 -7.30 1.20 2.38
N HIS A 141 -6.06 0.80 2.66
CA HIS A 141 -5.63 -0.60 2.58
C HIS A 141 -6.54 -1.55 3.36
N SER A 142 -6.46 -2.81 2.98
CA SER A 142 -6.88 -3.96 3.79
C SER A 142 -5.82 -5.03 3.67
N VAL A 143 -5.74 -5.92 4.65
CA VAL A 143 -4.85 -7.08 4.64
C VAL A 143 -5.64 -8.35 4.91
N GLY A 144 -5.50 -9.32 4.03
CA GLY A 144 -6.20 -10.60 4.11
C GLY A 144 -5.38 -11.65 4.84
N LEU A 145 -5.20 -11.49 6.16
CA LEU A 145 -4.42 -12.44 6.96
C LEU A 145 -5.27 -13.61 7.44
N ASP A 146 -4.60 -14.75 7.67
CA ASP A 146 -5.20 -15.88 8.37
C ASP A 146 -5.65 -15.43 9.77
N PRO A 147 -6.95 -15.49 10.09
CA PRO A 147 -7.47 -15.07 11.39
C PRO A 147 -6.95 -15.90 12.57
N GLY A 148 -6.37 -17.06 12.32
CA GLY A 148 -5.71 -17.90 13.33
C GLY A 148 -4.35 -17.38 13.77
N ILE A 149 -3.70 -16.51 13.01
CA ILE A 149 -2.40 -15.94 13.41
C ILE A 149 -2.62 -14.89 14.51
N ARG A 150 -1.91 -15.07 15.62
CA ARG A 150 -1.98 -14.22 16.81
C ARG A 150 -0.59 -13.87 17.30
N TYR A 151 -0.47 -12.66 17.79
CA TYR A 151 0.74 -12.20 18.46
C TYR A 151 1.05 -13.05 19.70
N SER A 152 2.26 -13.59 19.79
CA SER A 152 2.79 -14.25 20.99
C SER A 152 3.80 -13.35 21.73
N GLY A 153 4.64 -12.63 20.98
CA GLY A 153 5.66 -11.73 21.52
C GLY A 153 6.67 -12.44 22.43
N GLU A 154 6.89 -13.73 22.24
CA GLU A 154 7.77 -14.56 23.09
C GLU A 154 9.26 -14.22 22.92
N LEU A 155 9.65 -13.75 21.73
CA LEU A 155 11.02 -13.35 21.46
C LEU A 155 11.25 -11.92 21.99
N ALA A 156 12.16 -11.76 22.95
CA ALA A 156 12.56 -10.44 23.47
C ALA A 156 13.44 -9.69 22.44
N CYS A 157 12.87 -9.46 21.25
CA CYS A 157 13.52 -8.85 20.09
C CYS A 157 12.48 -8.15 19.24
N GLY A 158 12.80 -6.96 18.71
CA GLY A 158 11.96 -6.31 17.70
C GLY A 158 12.28 -6.81 16.30
N ILE A 159 11.34 -6.60 15.37
CA ILE A 159 11.52 -6.93 13.96
C ILE A 159 11.17 -5.74 13.07
N THR A 160 11.91 -5.56 11.97
CA THR A 160 11.58 -4.66 10.87
C THR A 160 11.31 -5.51 9.63
N VAL A 161 10.21 -5.24 8.92
CA VAL A 161 9.82 -5.97 7.70
C VAL A 161 9.78 -5.00 6.53
N ILE A 162 10.86 -4.96 5.75
CA ILE A 162 11.02 -4.02 4.61
C ILE A 162 11.87 -4.67 3.53
N ASN A 163 11.33 -4.73 2.31
CA ASN A 163 12.06 -5.20 1.14
C ASN A 163 13.10 -4.18 0.66
N ALA A 164 14.28 -4.65 0.29
CA ALA A 164 15.35 -3.87 -0.34
C ALA A 164 15.66 -2.54 0.41
N MET A 165 15.80 -2.62 1.75
CA MET A 165 16.05 -1.45 2.62
C MET A 165 17.23 -0.60 2.15
N ARG A 166 18.28 -1.25 1.63
CA ARG A 166 19.54 -0.61 1.20
C ARG A 166 19.40 0.19 -0.09
N ARG A 167 18.44 -0.18 -0.95
CA ARG A 167 18.24 0.51 -2.25
C ARG A 167 17.85 1.98 -2.12
N ARG A 168 17.13 2.32 -1.04
CA ARG A 168 16.70 3.70 -0.74
C ARG A 168 16.88 3.99 0.75
N PRO A 169 18.11 3.98 1.27
CA PRO A 169 18.41 3.86 2.70
C PRO A 169 17.81 4.99 3.53
N ARG A 170 17.77 6.22 3.00
CA ARG A 170 17.16 7.36 3.72
C ARG A 170 15.64 7.27 3.77
N ILE A 171 15.01 6.82 2.70
CA ILE A 171 13.56 6.66 2.63
C ILE A 171 13.10 5.53 3.55
N THR A 172 13.73 4.36 3.45
CA THR A 172 13.39 3.16 4.21
C THR A 172 13.85 3.20 5.66
N GLY A 173 14.73 4.15 6.01
CA GLY A 173 15.27 4.29 7.37
C GLY A 173 16.33 3.25 7.73
N TYR A 174 17.07 2.72 6.75
CA TYR A 174 18.14 1.75 6.98
C TYR A 174 19.20 2.26 7.96
N ASP A 175 19.55 3.55 7.89
CA ASP A 175 20.44 4.22 8.83
C ASP A 175 19.88 4.24 10.27
N LEU A 176 18.59 4.48 10.44
CA LEU A 176 17.91 4.45 11.73
C LEU A 176 17.81 3.02 12.29
N PHE A 177 17.50 2.04 11.43
CA PHE A 177 17.53 0.64 11.83
C PHE A 177 18.91 0.24 12.37
N ASN A 178 19.99 0.57 11.65
CA ASN A 178 21.35 0.25 12.08
C ASN A 178 21.73 0.94 13.39
N THR A 179 21.29 2.19 13.60
CA THR A 179 21.52 2.91 14.86
C THR A 179 20.75 2.25 15.99
N ALA A 180 19.46 1.97 15.81
CA ALA A 180 18.63 1.33 16.81
C ALA A 180 19.12 -0.08 17.17
N ALA A 181 19.54 -0.86 16.19
CA ALA A 181 20.03 -2.23 16.39
C ALA A 181 21.36 -2.35 17.14
N ARG A 182 22.06 -1.23 17.41
CA ARG A 182 23.21 -1.18 18.34
C ARG A 182 22.77 -1.05 19.79
N SER A 183 21.55 -0.60 20.04
CA SER A 183 21.03 -0.24 21.36
C SER A 183 19.96 -1.19 21.87
N VAL A 184 19.26 -1.89 20.97
CA VAL A 184 18.20 -2.86 21.29
C VAL A 184 18.30 -4.07 20.37
N PRO A 185 17.89 -5.27 20.83
CA PRO A 185 17.77 -6.44 19.97
C PRO A 185 16.78 -6.18 18.83
N LEU A 186 17.26 -6.13 17.58
CA LEU A 186 16.46 -5.92 16.37
C LEU A 186 16.94 -6.83 15.24
N VAL A 187 16.00 -7.38 14.49
CA VAL A 187 16.25 -8.11 13.25
C VAL A 187 15.48 -7.48 12.09
N ALA A 188 15.89 -7.79 10.87
CA ALA A 188 15.23 -7.34 9.64
C ALA A 188 14.85 -8.53 8.77
N ALA A 189 13.64 -8.53 8.23
CA ALA A 189 13.15 -9.48 7.25
C ALA A 189 12.74 -8.76 5.96
N GLY A 190 12.87 -9.46 4.83
CA GLY A 190 12.55 -8.97 3.50
C GLY A 190 13.72 -9.15 2.53
N MET A 191 13.46 -8.95 1.25
CA MET A 191 14.48 -9.06 0.20
C MET A 191 15.73 -8.25 0.55
N ASP A 192 16.91 -8.80 0.26
CA ASP A 192 18.25 -8.22 0.49
C ASP A 192 18.64 -8.05 1.98
N THR A 193 17.85 -8.53 2.94
CA THR A 193 18.23 -8.47 4.36
C THR A 193 19.18 -9.60 4.79
N ASP A 194 19.41 -10.60 3.95
CA ASP A 194 20.44 -11.63 4.10
C ASP A 194 21.84 -11.16 3.67
N ALA A 195 21.98 -9.94 3.20
CA ALA A 195 23.27 -9.36 2.81
C ALA A 195 24.25 -9.28 4.01
N PRO A 196 25.59 -9.40 3.78
CA PRO A 196 26.59 -9.52 4.86
C PRO A 196 26.60 -8.40 5.88
N ASP A 197 26.21 -7.18 5.50
CA ASP A 197 26.18 -6.01 6.38
C ASP A 197 25.02 -6.04 7.43
N PHE A 198 24.02 -6.89 7.23
CA PHE A 198 23.03 -7.19 8.27
C PHE A 198 23.58 -8.18 9.31
N GLY A 199 24.53 -9.05 8.93
CA GLY A 199 25.05 -10.10 9.79
C GLY A 199 23.94 -11.01 10.34
N ALA A 200 24.04 -11.42 11.59
CA ALA A 200 23.02 -12.24 12.24
C ALA A 200 21.65 -11.56 12.44
N ARG A 201 21.53 -10.27 12.15
CA ARG A 201 20.27 -9.51 12.23
C ARG A 201 19.41 -9.62 10.98
N GLY A 202 19.95 -10.09 9.88
CA GLY A 202 19.23 -10.28 8.62
C GLY A 202 18.61 -11.67 8.53
N LEU A 203 17.32 -11.74 8.30
CA LEU A 203 16.56 -13.00 8.18
C LEU A 203 16.30 -13.42 6.73
N GLY A 204 16.67 -12.58 5.78
CA GLY A 204 16.38 -12.78 4.36
C GLY A 204 14.89 -12.63 4.03
N ASP A 205 14.55 -13.06 2.83
CA ASP A 205 13.17 -13.05 2.33
C ASP A 205 12.41 -14.26 2.90
N ILE A 206 11.45 -13.97 3.78
CA ILE A 206 10.57 -14.99 4.36
C ILE A 206 9.38 -15.18 3.43
N PRO A 207 9.09 -16.42 2.96
CA PRO A 207 7.90 -16.67 2.16
C PRO A 207 6.63 -16.13 2.80
N TYR A 208 5.79 -15.44 2.01
CA TYR A 208 4.60 -14.72 2.52
C TYR A 208 3.69 -15.60 3.39
N ARG A 209 3.51 -16.88 3.02
CA ARG A 209 2.71 -17.86 3.77
C ARG A 209 3.22 -18.10 5.20
N ASP A 210 4.52 -17.91 5.46
CA ASP A 210 5.17 -18.14 6.75
C ASP A 210 5.46 -16.83 7.50
N LEU A 211 5.47 -15.70 6.78
CA LEU A 211 5.93 -14.39 7.28
C LEU A 211 5.20 -13.98 8.55
N HIS A 212 3.88 -13.94 8.52
CA HIS A 212 3.09 -13.39 9.61
C HIS A 212 3.16 -14.27 10.87
N ARG A 213 3.23 -15.59 10.71
CA ARG A 213 3.41 -16.54 11.84
C ARG A 213 4.78 -16.35 12.48
N ARG A 214 5.83 -16.14 11.67
CA ARG A 214 7.18 -15.86 12.20
C ARG A 214 7.26 -14.49 12.85
N VAL A 215 6.70 -13.46 12.23
CA VAL A 215 6.68 -12.08 12.75
C VAL A 215 5.94 -12.01 14.09
N ALA A 216 4.84 -12.73 14.26
CA ALA A 216 4.03 -12.76 15.48
C ALA A 216 4.78 -13.15 16.75
N ALA A 217 5.92 -13.82 16.64
CA ALA A 217 6.76 -14.23 17.77
C ALA A 217 7.62 -13.07 18.31
N TYR A 218 7.91 -12.05 17.53
CA TYR A 218 8.72 -10.91 17.95
C TYR A 218 7.95 -9.94 18.85
N ARG A 219 8.68 -9.25 19.75
CA ARG A 219 8.09 -8.39 20.77
C ARG A 219 7.36 -7.17 20.20
N PHE A 220 7.87 -6.55 19.13
CA PHE A 220 7.27 -5.40 18.45
C PHE A 220 7.75 -5.30 17.00
N LEU A 221 6.95 -4.62 16.16
CA LEU A 221 7.41 -4.15 14.86
C LEU A 221 8.07 -2.78 15.00
N PHE A 222 9.27 -2.60 14.44
CA PHE A 222 9.89 -1.29 14.27
C PHE A 222 9.78 -0.84 12.82
N SER A 223 9.15 0.32 12.58
CA SER A 223 9.06 0.94 11.25
C SER A 223 9.84 2.25 11.19
N PRO A 224 11.09 2.23 10.71
CA PRO A 224 11.94 3.43 10.61
C PRO A 224 11.70 4.24 9.33
N ILE A 225 10.65 3.95 8.56
CA ILE A 225 10.41 4.51 7.23
C ILE A 225 10.09 6.01 7.34
N ARG A 226 10.88 6.84 6.63
CA ARG A 226 10.67 8.29 6.62
C ARG A 226 9.62 8.75 5.64
N TYR A 227 9.52 8.09 4.48
CA TYR A 227 8.66 8.55 3.41
C TYR A 227 8.08 7.40 2.58
N THR A 228 6.80 7.15 2.77
CA THR A 228 5.98 6.18 2.01
C THR A 228 4.52 6.52 2.23
N SER A 229 3.57 5.87 1.54
CA SER A 229 2.15 6.05 1.86
C SER A 229 1.81 5.45 3.23
N LEU A 230 1.55 4.17 3.31
CA LEU A 230 1.35 3.43 4.55
C LEU A 230 1.93 2.03 4.39
N PRO A 231 2.95 1.63 5.18
CA PRO A 231 3.55 0.31 5.04
C PRO A 231 2.54 -0.79 5.39
N LEU A 232 2.32 -1.76 4.49
CA LEU A 232 1.44 -2.91 4.77
C LEU A 232 1.89 -3.69 6.01
N ALA A 233 3.20 -3.83 6.23
CA ALA A 233 3.75 -4.50 7.40
C ALA A 233 3.25 -3.90 8.73
N VAL A 234 2.97 -2.58 8.78
CA VAL A 234 2.37 -1.93 9.95
C VAL A 234 0.93 -2.41 10.15
N ILE A 235 0.12 -2.40 9.09
CA ILE A 235 -1.28 -2.85 9.17
C ILE A 235 -1.32 -4.35 9.52
N GLU A 236 -0.43 -5.15 8.93
CA GLU A 236 -0.29 -6.58 9.20
C GLU A 236 0.06 -6.83 10.67
N ALA A 237 1.06 -6.11 11.21
CA ALA A 237 1.44 -6.19 12.62
C ALA A 237 0.27 -5.82 13.54
N MET A 238 -0.42 -4.71 13.28
CA MET A 238 -1.61 -4.31 14.04
C MET A 238 -2.70 -5.38 13.96
N THR A 239 -2.94 -5.97 12.78
CA THR A 239 -3.98 -7.00 12.55
C THR A 239 -3.71 -8.27 13.35
N ILE A 240 -2.48 -8.71 13.50
CA ILE A 240 -2.13 -9.88 14.33
C ILE A 240 -2.09 -9.55 15.84
N GLY A 241 -2.15 -8.27 16.20
CA GLY A 241 -2.10 -7.81 17.60
C GLY A 241 -0.69 -7.53 18.11
N MET A 242 0.24 -7.19 17.23
CA MET A 242 1.61 -6.84 17.56
C MET A 242 1.75 -5.33 17.74
N PRO A 243 2.38 -4.83 18.82
CA PRO A 243 2.61 -3.40 18.98
C PRO A 243 3.60 -2.88 17.94
N VAL A 244 3.36 -1.66 17.46
CA VAL A 244 4.20 -0.98 16.48
C VAL A 244 4.95 0.17 17.15
N VAL A 245 6.25 0.30 16.84
CA VAL A 245 7.08 1.47 17.16
C VAL A 245 7.52 2.07 15.83
N ALA A 246 7.19 3.33 15.56
CA ALA A 246 7.42 3.92 14.25
C ALA A 246 7.76 5.41 14.30
N LEU A 247 8.30 5.93 13.20
CA LEU A 247 8.39 7.38 12.99
C LEU A 247 6.99 7.98 12.83
N ALA A 248 6.78 9.16 13.40
CA ALA A 248 5.54 9.92 13.25
C ALA A 248 5.53 10.66 11.88
N THR A 249 5.52 9.90 10.78
CA THR A 249 5.62 10.43 9.41
C THR A 249 4.46 9.95 8.54
N THR A 250 4.19 10.69 7.48
CA THR A 250 3.19 10.41 6.44
C THR A 250 1.80 10.06 7.01
N GLU A 251 1.25 8.89 6.72
CA GLU A 251 -0.08 8.47 7.20
C GLU A 251 -0.07 7.91 8.63
N LEU A 252 1.10 7.53 9.18
CA LEU A 252 1.18 6.82 10.47
C LEU A 252 0.52 7.55 11.65
N PRO A 253 0.61 8.91 11.78
CA PRO A 253 -0.09 9.63 12.87
C PRO A 253 -1.62 9.55 12.82
N SER A 254 -2.21 9.20 11.67
CA SER A 254 -3.66 8.96 11.55
C SER A 254 -4.06 7.52 11.88
N VAL A 255 -3.09 6.61 11.93
CA VAL A 255 -3.30 5.16 12.08
C VAL A 255 -2.98 4.68 13.49
N ILE A 256 -1.93 5.23 14.08
CA ILE A 256 -1.41 4.83 15.40
C ILE A 256 -1.65 5.97 16.38
N GLU A 257 -2.36 5.68 17.46
CA GLU A 257 -2.49 6.57 18.62
C GLU A 257 -1.32 6.28 19.59
N ASP A 258 -0.47 7.30 19.79
CA ASP A 258 0.76 7.15 20.62
C ASP A 258 0.44 6.75 22.05
N GLY A 259 1.09 5.70 22.54
CA GLY A 259 0.89 5.13 23.87
C GLY A 259 -0.38 4.28 24.04
N VAL A 260 -1.24 4.18 23.00
CA VAL A 260 -2.52 3.43 23.05
C VAL A 260 -2.50 2.23 22.11
N THR A 261 -2.16 2.45 20.83
CA THR A 261 -2.13 1.39 19.80
C THR A 261 -0.72 1.11 19.27
N GLY A 262 0.27 1.85 19.76
CA GLY A 262 1.66 1.76 19.39
C GLY A 262 2.43 2.95 19.94
N TYR A 263 3.64 3.15 19.45
CA TYR A 263 4.46 4.31 19.78
C TYR A 263 4.92 5.03 18.53
N LEU A 264 4.77 6.37 18.54
CA LEU A 264 5.19 7.27 17.48
C LEU A 264 6.10 8.36 18.01
N SER A 265 7.21 8.60 17.34
CA SER A 265 8.06 9.77 17.57
C SER A 265 8.95 10.03 16.35
N ASN A 266 9.37 11.28 16.15
CA ASN A 266 10.45 11.64 15.22
C ASN A 266 11.80 11.78 15.95
N ASP A 267 11.82 11.58 17.26
CA ASP A 267 13.02 11.48 18.08
C ASP A 267 13.37 9.99 18.30
N LEU A 268 14.56 9.60 17.81
CA LEU A 268 15.02 8.21 17.89
C LEU A 268 15.27 7.76 19.34
N ASP A 269 15.77 8.63 20.21
CA ASP A 269 16.06 8.27 21.60
C ASP A 269 14.77 7.97 22.36
N THR A 270 13.71 8.72 22.09
CA THR A 270 12.35 8.42 22.58
C THR A 270 11.89 7.04 22.11
N LEU A 271 12.03 6.72 20.80
CA LEU A 271 11.66 5.40 20.28
C LEU A 271 12.49 4.28 20.91
N LEU A 272 13.80 4.48 21.12
CA LEU A 272 14.66 3.50 21.78
C LEU A 272 14.23 3.25 23.22
N ALA A 273 13.85 4.29 23.96
CA ALA A 273 13.31 4.13 25.32
C ALA A 273 11.99 3.32 25.31
N ARG A 274 11.10 3.58 24.37
CA ARG A 274 9.84 2.82 24.19
C ARG A 274 10.10 1.35 23.83
N MET A 275 11.05 1.09 22.91
CA MET A 275 11.46 -0.28 22.56
C MET A 275 11.97 -1.07 23.77
N ARG A 276 12.86 -0.45 24.59
CA ARG A 276 13.35 -1.09 25.83
C ARG A 276 12.20 -1.38 26.78
N GLY A 277 11.29 -0.43 26.99
CA GLY A 277 10.11 -0.65 27.82
C GLY A 277 9.24 -1.83 27.36
N LEU A 278 9.08 -2.02 26.03
CA LEU A 278 8.36 -3.18 25.49
C LEU A 278 9.13 -4.50 25.67
N LEU A 279 10.46 -4.47 25.63
CA LEU A 279 11.28 -5.65 25.92
C LEU A 279 11.16 -6.08 27.38
N ASP A 280 11.15 -5.11 28.30
CA ASP A 280 11.11 -5.31 29.74
C ASP A 280 9.70 -5.67 30.25
N ASP A 281 8.63 -5.15 29.62
CA ASP A 281 7.23 -5.43 29.98
C ASP A 281 6.43 -6.09 28.81
N PRO A 282 6.44 -7.43 28.73
CA PRO A 282 5.61 -8.16 27.76
C PRO A 282 4.11 -7.90 27.90
N GLY A 283 3.66 -7.55 29.11
CA GLY A 283 2.27 -7.22 29.39
C GLY A 283 1.85 -5.91 28.73
N ALA A 284 2.70 -4.88 28.81
CA ALA A 284 2.48 -3.62 28.09
C ALA A 284 2.46 -3.83 26.57
N ALA A 285 3.38 -4.65 26.03
CA ALA A 285 3.42 -4.98 24.63
C ALA A 285 2.09 -5.64 24.17
N ARG A 286 1.57 -6.57 24.96
CA ARG A 286 0.29 -7.24 24.67
C ARG A 286 -0.89 -6.26 24.71
N ARG A 287 -0.99 -5.40 25.71
CA ARG A 287 -2.08 -4.39 25.82
C ARG A 287 -2.09 -3.45 24.61
N LEU A 288 -0.95 -2.92 24.20
CA LEU A 288 -0.82 -2.08 23.00
C LEU A 288 -1.23 -2.85 21.73
N GLY A 289 -0.76 -4.08 21.60
CA GLY A 289 -1.09 -4.94 20.47
C GLY A 289 -2.58 -5.28 20.38
N ASP A 290 -3.24 -5.57 21.49
CA ASP A 290 -4.68 -5.86 21.53
C ASP A 290 -5.51 -4.62 21.10
N ASN A 291 -5.10 -3.42 21.52
CA ASN A 291 -5.70 -2.17 21.08
C ASN A 291 -5.48 -1.94 19.59
N ALA A 292 -4.23 -2.12 19.11
CA ALA A 292 -3.88 -2.01 17.70
C ALA A 292 -4.73 -2.94 16.83
N ARG A 293 -4.92 -4.18 17.29
CA ARG A 293 -5.73 -5.18 16.59
C ARG A 293 -7.18 -4.74 16.40
N ARG A 294 -7.81 -4.21 17.47
CA ARG A 294 -9.19 -3.73 17.39
C ARG A 294 -9.33 -2.62 16.34
N VAL A 295 -8.45 -1.62 16.37
CA VAL A 295 -8.44 -0.55 15.38
C VAL A 295 -8.20 -1.08 13.96
N ALA A 296 -7.26 -2.03 13.79
CA ALA A 296 -6.98 -2.61 12.49
C ALA A 296 -8.18 -3.40 11.92
N GLN A 297 -8.89 -4.15 12.76
CA GLN A 297 -10.09 -4.89 12.34
C GLN A 297 -11.23 -3.97 11.89
N GLU A 298 -11.42 -2.86 12.59
CA GLU A 298 -12.44 -1.87 12.25
C GLU A 298 -12.07 -1.09 10.98
N ARG A 299 -10.85 -0.55 10.91
CA ARG A 299 -10.42 0.37 9.85
C ARG A 299 -9.93 -0.34 8.60
N PHE A 300 -9.20 -1.46 8.73
CA PHE A 300 -8.58 -2.19 7.63
C PHE A 300 -9.22 -3.54 7.33
N GLY A 301 -10.44 -3.78 7.85
CA GLY A 301 -11.19 -5.02 7.61
C GLY A 301 -11.59 -5.20 6.15
N LEU A 302 -11.62 -6.45 5.69
CA LEU A 302 -11.93 -6.80 4.30
C LEU A 302 -13.36 -6.39 3.87
N ASP A 303 -14.33 -6.43 4.77
CA ASP A 303 -15.70 -6.04 4.44
C ASP A 303 -15.84 -4.54 4.15
N ARG A 304 -15.13 -3.67 4.92
CA ARG A 304 -15.05 -2.24 4.62
C ARG A 304 -14.39 -2.04 3.25
N PHE A 305 -13.25 -2.67 3.00
CA PHE A 305 -12.51 -2.58 1.75
C PHE A 305 -13.36 -3.01 0.54
N ARG A 306 -14.11 -4.11 0.69
CA ARG A 306 -15.04 -4.60 -0.34
C ARG A 306 -16.16 -3.59 -0.62
N ARG A 307 -16.74 -2.98 0.41
CA ARG A 307 -17.78 -1.95 0.23
C ARG A 307 -17.24 -0.73 -0.51
N ASP A 308 -16.07 -0.24 -0.12
CA ASP A 308 -15.47 0.96 -0.70
C ASP A 308 -15.11 0.76 -2.18
N TRP A 309 -14.51 -0.39 -2.51
CA TRP A 309 -14.20 -0.72 -3.90
C TRP A 309 -15.45 -0.91 -4.75
N ASN A 310 -16.47 -1.59 -4.24
CA ASN A 310 -17.74 -1.72 -4.96
C ASN A 310 -18.43 -0.37 -5.17
N ALA A 311 -18.33 0.55 -4.22
CA ALA A 311 -18.81 1.93 -4.39
C ALA A 311 -18.02 2.68 -5.48
N ALA A 312 -16.69 2.53 -5.53
CA ALA A 312 -15.86 3.12 -6.58
C ALA A 312 -16.18 2.54 -7.96
N PHE A 313 -16.37 1.22 -8.08
CA PHE A 313 -16.79 0.58 -9.34
C PHE A 313 -18.14 1.09 -9.81
N ALA A 314 -19.09 1.26 -8.93
CA ALA A 314 -20.40 1.84 -9.26
C ALA A 314 -20.29 3.31 -9.68
N ALA A 315 -19.44 4.09 -9.01
CA ALA A 315 -19.25 5.52 -9.28
C ALA A 315 -18.69 5.79 -10.70
N VAL A 316 -17.83 4.90 -11.21
CA VAL A 316 -17.31 5.02 -12.59
C VAL A 316 -18.23 4.39 -13.63
N GLY A 317 -19.43 3.92 -13.25
CA GLY A 317 -20.40 3.33 -14.18
C GLY A 317 -20.14 1.87 -14.55
N ALA A 318 -19.26 1.18 -13.86
CA ALA A 318 -19.00 -0.26 -14.04
C ALA A 318 -20.08 -1.17 -13.43
N GLY A 319 -21.14 -0.59 -12.84
CA GLY A 319 -22.29 -1.31 -12.28
C GLY A 319 -23.50 -1.33 -13.23
N PRO A 320 -24.59 -2.01 -12.85
CA PRO A 320 -25.85 -1.89 -13.57
C PRO A 320 -26.25 -0.40 -13.60
N ARG A 321 -26.50 0.12 -14.81
CA ARG A 321 -26.70 1.53 -15.14
C ARG A 321 -27.45 2.30 -14.05
N GLY A 322 -26.77 3.18 -13.37
CA GLY A 322 -27.37 4.07 -12.38
C GLY A 322 -26.38 5.09 -11.89
N LEU A 323 -26.61 6.32 -12.29
CA LEU A 323 -25.99 7.56 -11.86
C LEU A 323 -24.64 7.86 -12.52
N ALA A 324 -24.72 8.65 -13.60
CA ALA A 324 -23.60 9.45 -14.07
C ALA A 324 -23.06 10.26 -12.86
N TYR A 325 -21.77 10.20 -12.63
CA TYR A 325 -21.07 11.09 -11.70
C TYR A 325 -21.30 12.51 -12.19
N ALA A 326 -22.18 13.25 -11.52
CA ALA A 326 -22.33 14.67 -11.77
C ALA A 326 -21.05 15.34 -11.31
N SER A 327 -20.22 15.77 -12.24
CA SER A 327 -19.06 16.59 -11.96
C SER A 327 -19.49 17.75 -11.06
N PRO A 328 -18.77 18.05 -9.97
CA PRO A 328 -19.02 19.28 -9.25
C PRO A 328 -18.87 20.47 -10.22
N PRO A 329 -19.66 21.54 -10.07
CA PRO A 329 -19.56 22.71 -10.95
C PRO A 329 -18.11 23.23 -10.95
N PRO A 330 -17.62 23.73 -12.08
CA PRO A 330 -16.28 24.30 -12.16
C PRO A 330 -16.14 25.39 -11.11
N GLY A 331 -15.15 25.24 -10.23
CA GLY A 331 -14.75 26.30 -9.32
C GLY A 331 -14.35 27.55 -10.09
N PRO A 332 -14.38 28.75 -9.47
CA PRO A 332 -13.99 30.00 -10.12
C PRO A 332 -12.59 29.83 -10.72
N ALA A 333 -12.41 30.37 -11.93
CA ALA A 333 -11.13 30.36 -12.61
C ALA A 333 -10.02 30.94 -11.70
N PRO A 334 -8.81 30.36 -11.69
CA PRO A 334 -7.73 30.88 -10.87
C PRO A 334 -7.44 32.32 -11.30
N GLU A 335 -7.51 33.25 -10.34
CA GLU A 335 -7.02 34.61 -10.55
C GLU A 335 -5.52 34.55 -10.88
N SER A 336 -5.15 35.20 -11.96
CA SER A 336 -3.75 35.31 -12.37
C SER A 336 -2.99 36.13 -11.33
N HIS A 337 -2.24 35.45 -10.45
CA HIS A 337 -1.26 36.16 -9.61
C HIS A 337 -0.08 36.61 -10.46
N PRO A 338 0.35 37.85 -10.34
CA PRO A 338 1.57 38.30 -10.99
C PRO A 338 2.78 37.55 -10.40
N ALA A 339 3.72 37.20 -11.27
CA ALA A 339 4.94 36.50 -10.87
C ALA A 339 5.70 37.33 -9.80
N PRO A 340 6.26 36.66 -8.77
CA PRO A 340 7.10 37.35 -7.78
C PRO A 340 8.34 37.95 -8.45
N PRO A 341 8.84 39.09 -7.95
CA PRO A 341 10.03 39.70 -8.50
C PRO A 341 11.25 38.79 -8.35
N GLN A 342 12.03 38.66 -9.41
CA GLN A 342 13.31 37.97 -9.39
C GLN A 342 14.25 38.71 -8.44
N GLU A 343 14.56 38.13 -7.30
CA GLU A 343 15.68 38.58 -6.48
C GLU A 343 16.99 38.20 -7.17
N ALA A 344 17.74 39.20 -7.61
CA ALA A 344 19.11 39.04 -8.05
C ALA A 344 20.00 38.81 -6.80
N HIS A 345 20.67 37.66 -6.74
CA HIS A 345 22.00 37.51 -6.13
C HIS A 345 22.70 36.28 -6.73
#